data_9e72961e3cb71e3fa34b3eab1eaf1350
#
_entry.id   9e72961e3cb71e3fa34b3eab1eaf1350
#
_cell.length_a   1.000
_cell.length_b   1.000
_cell.length_c   1.000
_cell.angle_alpha   90.00
_cell.angle_beta   90.00
_cell.angle_gamma   90.00
#
_symmetry.space_group_name_H-M   'P 1'
#
loop_
_entity.id
_entity.type
_entity.pdbx_description
1 polymer ?
#
loop_
_entity_poly.entity_id
_entity_poly.type
_entity_poly.pdbx_seq_one_letter_code
_entity_poly.pdbx_strand_id
1 'polypeptide(L)'
;KRFRENETFENVIQPTREEVVNNFSLKGKKALVVGARRNMGKAFALGLAEAGADVAITDINIESGQLHKVSNEIEAMDRKSIALKADISCGDDVKKLVKTVVEEFGTIDILMNVAVMYHPKSVVDLDEDSWEKLTNVNLKGYWLMIQEVSPIMIQQNSGSIINLTSRGGLKAHADKAMGNYAIIKSGIAMMTRQYCRYLGPHNIRVNAIAPSLVEWEEFPGEENRKKKNKTVKREKKEVTEAEKFESWLTGPENIPLGRVATFDEMANAAVFLASDASSYITGTILNVDGGYMA
;
A
#
# COMPACT_ATOMS: atom_id res chain seq x y z
N LYS A 1 -20.93 22.73 -4.52
CA LYS A 1 -21.16 24.11 -5.02
C LYS A 1 -21.68 24.02 -6.43
N ARG A 2 -22.83 24.66 -6.75
CA ARG A 2 -23.36 24.84 -8.10
C ARG A 2 -22.33 25.62 -8.91
N PHE A 3 -22.08 25.24 -10.17
CA PHE A 3 -21.35 26.07 -11.12
C PHE A 3 -21.89 27.50 -11.05
N ARG A 4 -21.03 28.47 -10.82
CA ARG A 4 -21.41 29.88 -10.99
C ARG A 4 -21.45 30.15 -12.49
N GLU A 5 -22.60 30.61 -12.96
CA GLU A 5 -22.91 30.85 -14.39
C GLU A 5 -22.08 31.97 -15.07
N ASN A 6 -20.95 32.41 -14.54
CA ASN A 6 -20.19 33.53 -15.09
C ASN A 6 -18.65 33.37 -14.98
N GLU A 7 -18.11 32.16 -14.83
CA GLU A 7 -16.66 31.97 -15.02
C GLU A 7 -16.40 31.61 -16.49
N THR A 8 -16.00 32.58 -17.29
CA THR A 8 -15.48 32.35 -18.63
C THR A 8 -14.18 31.58 -18.55
N PHE A 9 -14.01 30.57 -19.41
CA PHE A 9 -12.82 29.70 -19.51
C PHE A 9 -11.52 30.45 -19.85
N GLU A 10 -11.57 31.77 -19.99
CA GLU A 10 -10.45 32.61 -20.44
C GLU A 10 -9.35 32.85 -19.39
N ASN A 11 -9.55 32.44 -18.13
CA ASN A 11 -8.60 32.66 -17.04
C ASN A 11 -8.02 31.38 -16.44
N VAL A 12 -8.07 30.25 -17.17
CA VAL A 12 -7.31 29.05 -16.75
C VAL A 12 -5.85 29.30 -17.06
N ILE A 13 -5.08 29.77 -16.07
CA ILE A 13 -3.63 29.86 -16.16
C ILE A 13 -3.13 28.43 -16.45
N GLN A 14 -2.59 28.21 -17.64
CA GLN A 14 -1.96 26.92 -17.96
C GLN A 14 -0.68 26.81 -17.12
N PRO A 15 -0.52 25.71 -16.35
CA PRO A 15 0.69 25.53 -15.55
C PRO A 15 1.93 25.52 -16.42
N THR A 16 2.99 26.16 -15.96
CA THR A 16 4.29 26.09 -16.64
C THR A 16 4.86 24.67 -16.54
N ARG A 17 5.81 24.30 -17.39
CA ARG A 17 6.50 23.00 -17.32
C ARG A 17 7.13 22.76 -15.94
N GLU A 18 7.65 23.78 -15.32
CA GLU A 18 8.26 23.74 -13.98
C GLU A 18 7.20 23.45 -12.90
N GLU A 19 5.99 24.05 -13.01
CA GLU A 19 4.87 23.78 -12.13
C GLU A 19 4.36 22.33 -12.25
N VAL A 20 4.35 21.76 -13.47
CA VAL A 20 3.93 20.35 -13.66
C VAL A 20 4.90 19.40 -12.95
N VAL A 21 6.20 19.63 -12.99
CA VAL A 21 7.20 18.80 -12.28
C VAL A 21 7.09 19.00 -10.78
N ASN A 22 6.88 20.24 -10.32
CA ASN A 22 6.73 20.57 -8.91
C ASN A 22 5.49 19.93 -8.27
N ASN A 23 4.46 19.59 -9.06
CA ASN A 23 3.26 18.90 -8.58
C ASN A 23 3.54 17.50 -8.00
N PHE A 24 4.68 16.88 -8.28
CA PHE A 24 5.12 15.63 -7.67
C PHE A 24 5.81 15.83 -6.32
N SER A 25 6.15 17.05 -5.94
CA SER A 25 6.80 17.34 -4.66
C SER A 25 5.87 17.09 -3.49
N LEU A 26 6.42 16.43 -2.45
CA LEU A 26 5.74 16.23 -1.16
C LEU A 26 6.36 17.09 -0.06
N LYS A 27 7.11 18.14 -0.44
CA LYS A 27 7.75 19.03 0.53
C LYS A 27 6.74 19.63 1.49
N GLY A 28 6.99 19.45 2.80
CA GLY A 28 6.13 19.92 3.87
C GLY A 28 4.95 19.01 4.22
N LYS A 29 4.68 17.96 3.43
CA LYS A 29 3.66 16.95 3.72
C LYS A 29 4.10 16.01 4.82
N LYS A 30 3.14 15.48 5.59
CA LYS A 30 3.31 14.52 6.67
C LYS A 30 2.65 13.21 6.27
N ALA A 31 3.43 12.15 6.15
CA ALA A 31 2.95 10.83 5.74
C ALA A 31 2.96 9.85 6.93
N LEU A 32 1.97 8.98 6.98
CA LEU A 32 1.93 7.80 7.84
C LEU A 32 1.91 6.54 6.96
N VAL A 33 2.95 5.71 7.05
CA VAL A 33 3.07 4.45 6.31
C VAL A 33 2.92 3.27 7.26
N VAL A 34 1.91 2.45 7.00
CA VAL A 34 1.50 1.33 7.85
C VAL A 34 2.01 0.01 7.29
N GLY A 35 2.86 -0.70 8.03
CA GLY A 35 3.54 -1.92 7.57
C GLY A 35 4.85 -1.60 6.82
N ALA A 36 5.65 -0.66 7.35
CA ALA A 36 6.79 -0.06 6.67
C ALA A 36 8.13 -0.76 6.92
N ARG A 37 8.16 -1.87 7.65
CA ARG A 37 9.41 -2.50 8.11
C ARG A 37 10.29 -3.04 6.98
N ARG A 38 9.70 -3.51 5.87
CA ARG A 38 10.41 -4.18 4.76
C ARG A 38 9.63 -4.13 3.45
N ASN A 39 10.25 -4.61 2.38
CA ASN A 39 9.64 -4.77 1.05
C ASN A 39 8.93 -3.48 0.57
N MET A 40 7.76 -3.60 -0.03
CA MET A 40 6.98 -2.45 -0.54
C MET A 40 6.72 -1.38 0.51
N GLY A 41 6.46 -1.76 1.78
CA GLY A 41 6.20 -0.79 2.84
C GLY A 41 7.42 0.12 3.10
N LYS A 42 8.63 -0.47 3.15
CA LYS A 42 9.89 0.27 3.23
C LYS A 42 10.06 1.16 1.99
N ALA A 43 9.86 0.62 0.80
CA ALA A 43 10.02 1.37 -0.46
C ALA A 43 9.06 2.57 -0.54
N PHE A 44 7.81 2.42 -0.14
CA PHE A 44 6.86 3.53 -0.08
C PHE A 44 7.30 4.61 0.91
N ALA A 45 7.77 4.21 2.10
CA ALA A 45 8.25 5.16 3.10
C ALA A 45 9.45 5.98 2.60
N LEU A 46 10.43 5.31 1.97
CA LEU A 46 11.61 5.96 1.40
C LEU A 46 11.23 6.86 0.23
N GLY A 47 10.41 6.38 -0.72
CA GLY A 47 10.00 7.18 -1.89
C GLY A 47 9.19 8.43 -1.51
N LEU A 48 8.32 8.36 -0.49
CA LEU A 48 7.63 9.53 0.03
C LEU A 48 8.60 10.53 0.68
N ALA A 49 9.63 10.05 1.39
CA ALA A 49 10.68 10.87 1.99
C ALA A 49 11.56 11.53 0.92
N GLU A 50 12.00 10.80 -0.11
CA GLU A 50 12.75 11.32 -1.25
C GLU A 50 11.98 12.42 -2.00
N ALA A 51 10.64 12.28 -2.10
CA ALA A 51 9.77 13.30 -2.67
C ALA A 51 9.58 14.52 -1.74
N GLY A 52 10.09 14.49 -0.51
CA GLY A 52 10.14 15.62 0.41
C GLY A 52 9.20 15.55 1.62
N ALA A 53 8.48 14.45 1.83
CA ALA A 53 7.62 14.29 3.01
C ALA A 53 8.42 13.97 4.27
N ASP A 54 7.92 14.40 5.43
CA ASP A 54 8.28 13.80 6.71
C ASP A 54 7.40 12.54 6.91
N VAL A 55 7.99 11.45 7.42
CA VAL A 55 7.32 10.14 7.37
C VAL A 55 7.32 9.44 8.73
N ALA A 56 6.13 9.29 9.32
CA ALA A 56 5.91 8.36 10.40
C ALA A 56 5.71 6.95 9.84
N ILE A 57 6.38 5.97 10.43
CA ILE A 57 6.33 4.57 10.00
C ILE A 57 5.89 3.68 11.15
N THR A 58 5.07 2.66 10.84
CA THR A 58 4.63 1.69 11.83
C THR A 58 4.69 0.26 11.33
N ASP A 59 4.93 -0.66 12.24
CA ASP A 59 4.85 -2.10 12.04
C ASP A 59 4.52 -2.77 13.38
N ILE A 60 3.97 -3.99 13.35
CA ILE A 60 3.76 -4.79 14.56
C ILE A 60 5.08 -5.29 15.15
N ASN A 61 6.10 -5.50 14.32
CA ASN A 61 7.42 -5.98 14.72
C ASN A 61 8.44 -4.85 14.72
N ILE A 62 8.60 -4.18 15.86
CA ILE A 62 9.64 -3.17 16.08
C ILE A 62 10.91 -3.80 16.69
N GLU A 63 10.78 -4.93 17.38
CA GLU A 63 11.85 -5.59 18.15
C GLU A 63 12.98 -6.09 17.25
N SER A 64 12.71 -6.34 15.96
CA SER A 64 13.76 -6.72 14.99
C SER A 64 14.76 -5.61 14.69
N GLY A 65 14.47 -4.37 15.07
CA GLY A 65 15.27 -3.19 14.74
C GLY A 65 15.19 -2.73 13.28
N GLN A 66 14.55 -3.50 12.40
CA GLN A 66 14.45 -3.14 10.97
C GLN A 66 13.63 -1.87 10.74
N LEU A 67 12.55 -1.65 11.51
CA LEU A 67 11.75 -0.45 11.40
C LEU A 67 12.56 0.80 11.75
N HIS A 68 13.38 0.75 12.80
CA HIS A 68 14.29 1.85 13.16
C HIS A 68 15.35 2.12 12.09
N LYS A 69 15.84 1.08 11.39
CA LYS A 69 16.75 1.29 10.25
C LYS A 69 16.08 2.08 9.13
N VAL A 70 14.82 1.79 8.81
CA VAL A 70 14.07 2.57 7.82
C VAL A 70 13.88 4.01 8.28
N SER A 71 13.59 4.26 9.56
CA SER A 71 13.51 5.62 10.11
C SER A 71 14.83 6.38 9.94
N ASN A 72 15.95 5.74 10.28
CA ASN A 72 17.28 6.34 10.13
C ASN A 72 17.62 6.62 8.64
N GLU A 73 17.22 5.76 7.72
CA GLU A 73 17.37 5.99 6.26
C GLU A 73 16.59 7.24 5.82
N ILE A 74 15.38 7.47 6.34
CA ILE A 74 14.57 8.66 6.08
C ILE A 74 15.23 9.92 6.69
N GLU A 75 15.74 9.83 7.92
CA GLU A 75 16.43 10.94 8.59
C GLU A 75 17.72 11.35 7.84
N ALA A 76 18.41 10.37 7.22
CA ALA A 76 19.58 10.63 6.39
C ALA A 76 19.26 11.45 5.10
N MET A 77 17.97 11.58 4.74
CA MET A 77 17.47 12.42 3.64
C MET A 77 17.05 13.83 4.12
N ASP A 78 17.42 14.23 5.33
CA ASP A 78 16.98 15.47 5.98
C ASP A 78 15.44 15.56 6.11
N ARG A 79 14.77 14.44 6.36
CA ARG A 79 13.33 14.36 6.65
C ARG A 79 13.10 13.90 8.09
N LYS A 80 12.08 14.46 8.75
CA LYS A 80 11.69 13.98 10.07
C LYS A 80 11.09 12.58 9.93
N SER A 81 11.51 11.64 10.80
CA SER A 81 10.93 10.30 10.87
C SER A 81 10.71 9.86 12.30
N ILE A 82 9.69 9.03 12.52
CA ILE A 82 9.46 8.30 13.76
C ILE A 82 9.04 6.87 13.45
N ALA A 83 9.56 5.92 14.22
CA ALA A 83 9.22 4.50 14.13
C ALA A 83 8.35 4.09 15.32
N LEU A 84 7.12 3.65 15.08
CA LEU A 84 6.14 3.34 16.10
C LEU A 84 5.66 1.89 15.98
N LYS A 85 5.50 1.20 17.12
CA LYS A 85 4.85 -0.12 17.16
C LYS A 85 3.34 0.06 17.21
N ALA A 86 2.61 -0.66 16.34
CA ALA A 86 1.16 -0.78 16.46
C ALA A 86 0.66 -2.07 15.80
N ASP A 87 -0.31 -2.70 16.43
CA ASP A 87 -1.16 -3.73 15.84
C ASP A 87 -2.42 -3.07 15.28
N ILE A 88 -2.50 -2.95 13.95
CA ILE A 88 -3.65 -2.29 13.30
C ILE A 88 -4.94 -3.09 13.39
N SER A 89 -4.92 -4.34 13.82
CA SER A 89 -6.13 -5.11 14.12
C SER A 89 -6.80 -4.68 15.43
N CYS A 90 -6.06 -3.93 16.28
CA CYS A 90 -6.49 -3.40 17.56
C CYS A 90 -6.83 -1.91 17.46
N GLY A 91 -8.10 -1.54 17.74
CA GLY A 91 -8.56 -0.15 17.64
C GLY A 91 -7.85 0.81 18.60
N ASP A 92 -7.49 0.35 19.80
CA ASP A 92 -6.80 1.20 20.78
C ASP A 92 -5.35 1.49 20.37
N ASP A 93 -4.66 0.51 19.76
CA ASP A 93 -3.34 0.71 19.20
C ASP A 93 -3.38 1.73 18.05
N VAL A 94 -4.39 1.62 17.16
CA VAL A 94 -4.59 2.57 16.05
C VAL A 94 -4.84 3.98 16.57
N LYS A 95 -5.71 4.17 17.56
CA LYS A 95 -5.95 5.48 18.18
C LYS A 95 -4.67 6.08 18.78
N LYS A 96 -3.93 5.26 19.54
CA LYS A 96 -2.66 5.69 20.13
C LYS A 96 -1.64 6.07 19.06
N LEU A 97 -1.50 5.25 18.01
CA LEU A 97 -0.62 5.51 16.89
C LEU A 97 -0.92 6.87 16.25
N VAL A 98 -2.17 7.07 15.82
CA VAL A 98 -2.60 8.30 15.13
C VAL A 98 -2.41 9.52 16.02
N LYS A 99 -2.80 9.42 17.32
CA LYS A 99 -2.57 10.49 18.30
C LYS A 99 -1.10 10.86 18.40
N THR A 100 -0.21 9.87 18.56
CA THR A 100 1.25 10.12 18.67
C THR A 100 1.79 10.78 17.40
N VAL A 101 1.37 10.34 16.21
CA VAL A 101 1.81 10.96 14.94
C VAL A 101 1.35 12.41 14.86
N VAL A 102 0.13 12.73 15.28
CA VAL A 102 -0.37 14.13 15.30
C VAL A 102 0.38 14.98 16.32
N GLU A 103 0.67 14.44 17.50
CA GLU A 103 1.47 15.15 18.52
C GLU A 103 2.87 15.48 18.01
N GLU A 104 3.50 14.58 17.25
CA GLU A 104 4.86 14.73 16.74
C GLU A 104 4.95 15.55 15.45
N PHE A 105 4.00 15.41 14.53
CA PHE A 105 4.05 15.99 13.19
C PHE A 105 3.07 17.15 12.99
N GLY A 106 2.13 17.32 13.92
CA GLY A 106 1.07 18.34 13.85
C GLY A 106 -0.13 17.92 13.01
N THR A 107 0.06 17.01 12.05
CA THR A 107 -1.00 16.59 11.11
C THR A 107 -0.65 15.28 10.41
N ILE A 108 -1.57 14.77 9.57
CA ILE A 108 -1.35 13.67 8.62
C ILE A 108 -1.96 14.08 7.28
N ASP A 109 -1.11 14.31 6.27
CA ASP A 109 -1.53 14.65 4.90
C ASP A 109 -1.71 13.39 4.02
N ILE A 110 -0.91 12.35 4.29
CA ILE A 110 -0.84 11.13 3.49
C ILE A 110 -0.97 9.93 4.42
N LEU A 111 -1.92 9.04 4.16
CA LEU A 111 -2.02 7.72 4.77
C LEU A 111 -1.73 6.65 3.72
N MET A 112 -0.69 5.84 3.94
CA MET A 112 -0.34 4.70 3.09
C MET A 112 -0.53 3.39 3.85
N ASN A 113 -1.59 2.64 3.54
CA ASN A 113 -1.89 1.34 4.13
C ASN A 113 -1.25 0.21 3.32
N VAL A 114 -0.27 -0.49 3.91
CA VAL A 114 0.51 -1.56 3.27
C VAL A 114 0.51 -2.85 4.05
N ALA A 115 0.30 -2.80 5.38
CA ALA A 115 0.37 -3.96 6.24
C ALA A 115 -0.44 -5.14 5.72
N VAL A 116 0.18 -6.32 5.73
CA VAL A 116 -0.43 -7.53 5.21
C VAL A 116 -0.04 -8.75 6.06
N MET A 117 -1.03 -9.57 6.34
CA MET A 117 -0.86 -10.93 6.84
C MET A 117 -1.25 -11.90 5.72
N TYR A 118 -0.46 -12.95 5.52
CA TYR A 118 -0.70 -14.00 4.54
C TYR A 118 -0.87 -15.36 5.22
N HIS A 119 -1.76 -16.19 4.68
CA HIS A 119 -1.95 -17.56 5.12
C HIS A 119 -2.03 -18.50 3.91
N PRO A 120 -1.26 -19.60 3.87
CA PRO A 120 -1.10 -20.43 2.68
C PRO A 120 -2.22 -21.47 2.44
N LYS A 121 -3.29 -21.49 3.24
CA LYS A 121 -4.41 -22.42 3.05
C LYS A 121 -5.36 -21.94 1.95
N SER A 122 -5.96 -22.89 1.25
CA SER A 122 -7.01 -22.62 0.26
C SER A 122 -8.29 -22.06 0.90
N VAL A 123 -9.18 -21.51 0.07
CA VAL A 123 -10.47 -20.94 0.55
C VAL A 123 -11.38 -21.96 1.24
N VAL A 124 -11.24 -23.26 0.91
CA VAL A 124 -12.07 -24.32 1.48
C VAL A 124 -11.46 -24.99 2.70
N ASP A 125 -10.15 -24.77 2.95
CA ASP A 125 -9.40 -25.41 4.03
C ASP A 125 -9.08 -24.45 5.17
N LEU A 126 -9.36 -23.15 5.02
CA LEU A 126 -9.07 -22.15 6.03
C LEU A 126 -10.05 -22.27 7.19
N ASP A 127 -9.53 -22.39 8.39
CA ASP A 127 -10.33 -22.38 9.62
C ASP A 127 -10.79 -20.96 9.99
N GLU A 128 -11.82 -20.88 10.83
CA GLU A 128 -12.46 -19.63 11.24
C GLU A 128 -11.46 -18.68 11.94
N ASP A 129 -10.67 -19.20 12.89
CA ASP A 129 -9.67 -18.40 13.63
C ASP A 129 -8.64 -17.75 12.68
N SER A 130 -8.19 -18.49 11.67
CA SER A 130 -7.26 -17.99 10.66
C SER A 130 -7.93 -16.96 9.75
N TRP A 131 -9.20 -17.17 9.39
CA TRP A 131 -9.98 -16.19 8.65
C TRP A 131 -10.17 -14.88 9.41
N GLU A 132 -10.53 -14.96 10.71
CA GLU A 132 -10.66 -13.78 11.55
C GLU A 132 -9.36 -13.00 11.68
N LYS A 133 -8.24 -13.68 11.90
CA LYS A 133 -6.92 -13.03 11.94
C LYS A 133 -6.58 -12.31 10.65
N LEU A 134 -6.80 -12.98 9.51
CA LEU A 134 -6.56 -12.40 8.19
C LEU A 134 -7.42 -11.17 7.94
N THR A 135 -8.71 -11.25 8.21
CA THR A 135 -9.65 -10.15 8.00
C THR A 135 -9.42 -9.01 8.98
N ASN A 136 -9.09 -9.30 10.23
CA ASN A 136 -8.78 -8.30 11.25
C ASN A 136 -7.55 -7.46 10.89
N VAL A 137 -6.48 -8.07 10.37
CA VAL A 137 -5.30 -7.33 9.95
C VAL A 137 -5.52 -6.65 8.60
N ASN A 138 -5.90 -7.42 7.57
CA ASN A 138 -5.83 -6.96 6.19
C ASN A 138 -7.02 -6.09 5.75
N LEU A 139 -8.19 -6.22 6.37
CA LEU A 139 -9.40 -5.48 5.99
C LEU A 139 -9.84 -4.52 7.10
N LYS A 140 -10.12 -5.03 8.30
CA LYS A 140 -10.52 -4.21 9.44
C LYS A 140 -9.44 -3.21 9.83
N GLY A 141 -8.15 -3.62 9.79
CA GLY A 141 -7.03 -2.74 10.12
C GLY A 141 -6.96 -1.52 9.19
N TYR A 142 -7.15 -1.70 7.88
CA TYR A 142 -7.23 -0.58 6.93
C TYR A 142 -8.43 0.32 7.22
N TRP A 143 -9.58 -0.28 7.51
CA TRP A 143 -10.77 0.47 7.90
C TRP A 143 -10.53 1.29 9.16
N LEU A 144 -9.95 0.72 10.23
CA LEU A 144 -9.61 1.43 11.47
C LEU A 144 -8.67 2.61 11.20
N MET A 145 -7.61 2.40 10.41
CA MET A 145 -6.67 3.47 10.06
C MET A 145 -7.37 4.63 9.33
N ILE A 146 -8.24 4.31 8.36
CA ILE A 146 -9.01 5.35 7.65
C ILE A 146 -9.97 6.06 8.60
N GLN A 147 -10.65 5.35 9.50
CA GLN A 147 -11.57 5.96 10.48
C GLN A 147 -10.86 6.95 11.40
N GLU A 148 -9.67 6.63 11.90
CA GLU A 148 -8.95 7.50 12.84
C GLU A 148 -8.25 8.68 12.13
N VAL A 149 -7.80 8.52 10.87
CA VAL A 149 -7.12 9.59 10.12
C VAL A 149 -8.11 10.53 9.43
N SER A 150 -9.27 10.05 9.00
CA SER A 150 -10.25 10.86 8.25
C SER A 150 -10.70 12.13 8.96
N PRO A 151 -10.98 12.15 10.28
CA PRO A 151 -11.37 13.38 10.98
C PRO A 151 -10.30 14.49 10.89
N ILE A 152 -9.02 14.12 10.94
CA ILE A 152 -7.88 15.03 10.83
C ILE A 152 -7.86 15.65 9.43
N MET A 153 -7.93 14.81 8.40
CA MET A 153 -7.95 15.26 7.00
C MET A 153 -9.20 16.08 6.67
N ILE A 154 -10.38 15.77 7.25
CA ILE A 154 -11.61 16.57 7.10
C ILE A 154 -11.41 17.96 7.69
N GLN A 155 -10.82 18.07 8.88
CA GLN A 155 -10.52 19.37 9.49
C GLN A 155 -9.56 20.20 8.65
N GLN A 156 -8.58 19.54 7.99
CA GLN A 156 -7.63 20.18 7.06
C GLN A 156 -8.28 20.56 5.72
N ASN A 157 -9.42 19.94 5.38
CA ASN A 157 -10.02 19.99 4.05
C ASN A 157 -9.03 19.55 2.95
N SER A 158 -8.17 18.57 3.25
CA SER A 158 -7.12 18.06 2.36
C SER A 158 -6.61 16.71 2.86
N GLY A 159 -6.24 15.81 1.95
CA GLY A 159 -5.61 14.55 2.28
C GLY A 159 -5.50 13.58 1.11
N SER A 160 -4.57 12.62 1.23
CA SER A 160 -4.45 11.50 0.29
C SER A 160 -4.35 10.18 1.06
N ILE A 161 -5.29 9.29 0.83
CA ILE A 161 -5.30 7.93 1.38
C ILE A 161 -5.01 6.94 0.26
N ILE A 162 -3.98 6.13 0.45
CA ILE A 162 -3.52 5.15 -0.54
C ILE A 162 -3.55 3.77 0.10
N ASN A 163 -4.34 2.87 -0.47
CA ASN A 163 -4.46 1.50 0.01
C ASN A 163 -3.69 0.53 -0.90
N LEU A 164 -2.99 -0.43 -0.34
CA LEU A 164 -2.37 -1.49 -1.12
C LEU A 164 -3.36 -2.64 -1.30
N THR A 165 -3.94 -2.75 -2.50
CA THR A 165 -4.69 -3.93 -2.92
C THR A 165 -3.78 -4.90 -3.68
N SER A 166 -4.25 -5.57 -4.70
CA SER A 166 -3.51 -6.52 -5.53
C SER A 166 -4.29 -6.77 -6.81
N ARG A 167 -3.63 -7.21 -7.88
CA ARG A 167 -4.30 -7.80 -9.04
C ARG A 167 -5.28 -8.90 -8.64
N GLY A 168 -4.93 -9.69 -7.60
CA GLY A 168 -5.81 -10.73 -7.05
C GLY A 168 -7.10 -10.20 -6.43
N GLY A 169 -7.17 -8.93 -6.04
CA GLY A 169 -8.40 -8.27 -5.62
C GLY A 169 -9.31 -7.82 -6.77
N LEU A 170 -8.84 -7.93 -8.02
CA LEU A 170 -9.57 -7.49 -9.22
C LEU A 170 -9.97 -8.66 -10.13
N LYS A 171 -9.27 -9.79 -10.04
CA LYS A 171 -9.51 -11.01 -10.83
C LYS A 171 -9.25 -12.23 -9.94
N ALA A 172 -10.05 -13.26 -10.11
CA ALA A 172 -9.86 -14.52 -9.39
C ALA A 172 -8.47 -15.09 -9.67
N HIS A 173 -7.85 -15.63 -8.62
CA HIS A 173 -6.50 -16.19 -8.69
C HIS A 173 -6.55 -17.68 -9.01
N ALA A 174 -5.66 -18.16 -9.88
CA ALA A 174 -5.55 -19.58 -10.20
C ALA A 174 -4.94 -20.38 -9.03
N ASP A 175 -4.01 -19.77 -8.28
CA ASP A 175 -3.43 -20.38 -7.08
C ASP A 175 -4.46 -20.45 -5.96
N LYS A 176 -4.79 -21.68 -5.54
CA LYS A 176 -5.78 -21.96 -4.49
C LYS A 176 -5.42 -21.30 -3.15
N ALA A 177 -4.12 -21.20 -2.83
CA ALA A 177 -3.63 -20.58 -1.60
C ALA A 177 -3.81 -19.05 -1.58
N MET A 178 -4.07 -18.42 -2.73
CA MET A 178 -4.29 -16.98 -2.85
C MET A 178 -5.77 -16.58 -2.76
N GLY A 179 -6.71 -17.53 -2.69
CA GLY A 179 -8.13 -17.23 -2.74
C GLY A 179 -8.63 -16.35 -1.59
N ASN A 180 -8.25 -16.66 -0.34
CA ASN A 180 -8.62 -15.85 0.84
C ASN A 180 -8.02 -14.44 0.76
N TYR A 181 -6.78 -14.34 0.31
CA TYR A 181 -6.12 -13.07 0.06
C TYR A 181 -6.84 -12.24 -1.01
N ALA A 182 -7.26 -12.87 -2.10
CA ALA A 182 -8.01 -12.22 -3.19
C ALA A 182 -9.35 -11.65 -2.70
N ILE A 183 -10.12 -12.40 -1.89
CA ILE A 183 -11.38 -11.94 -1.29
C ILE A 183 -11.14 -10.66 -0.47
N ILE A 184 -10.14 -10.67 0.40
CA ILE A 184 -9.81 -9.54 1.26
C ILE A 184 -9.33 -8.33 0.42
N LYS A 185 -8.49 -8.55 -0.58
CA LYS A 185 -8.00 -7.47 -1.45
C LYS A 185 -9.10 -6.88 -2.34
N SER A 186 -10.13 -7.66 -2.70
CA SER A 186 -11.36 -7.13 -3.31
C SER A 186 -12.13 -6.21 -2.36
N GLY A 187 -12.20 -6.58 -1.07
CA GLY A 187 -12.78 -5.74 -0.02
C GLY A 187 -12.07 -4.39 0.10
N ILE A 188 -10.72 -4.37 0.05
CA ILE A 188 -9.93 -3.13 0.06
C ILE A 188 -10.21 -2.29 -1.19
N ALA A 189 -10.32 -2.90 -2.37
CA ALA A 189 -10.66 -2.18 -3.60
C ALA A 189 -12.04 -1.52 -3.52
N MET A 190 -13.04 -2.22 -2.98
CA MET A 190 -14.37 -1.64 -2.76
C MET A 190 -14.35 -0.58 -1.65
N MET A 191 -13.64 -0.80 -0.55
CA MET A 191 -13.44 0.19 0.51
C MET A 191 -12.89 1.51 -0.05
N THR A 192 -11.86 1.44 -0.91
CA THR A 192 -11.29 2.60 -1.59
C THR A 192 -12.36 3.40 -2.36
N ARG A 193 -13.20 2.71 -3.15
CA ARG A 193 -14.29 3.34 -3.92
C ARG A 193 -15.37 3.93 -3.03
N GLN A 194 -15.69 3.31 -1.89
CA GLN A 194 -16.69 3.86 -0.97
C GLN A 194 -16.17 5.11 -0.25
N TYR A 195 -14.95 5.06 0.28
CA TYR A 195 -14.39 6.20 1.00
C TYR A 195 -14.14 7.41 0.10
N CYS A 196 -13.81 7.24 -1.19
CA CYS A 196 -13.66 8.38 -2.09
C CYS A 196 -14.95 9.19 -2.24
N ARG A 197 -16.11 8.54 -2.16
CA ARG A 197 -17.41 9.22 -2.23
C ARG A 197 -17.74 10.01 -0.96
N TYR A 198 -17.33 9.50 0.22
CA TYR A 198 -17.56 10.16 1.50
C TYR A 198 -16.56 11.29 1.76
N LEU A 199 -15.31 11.08 1.40
CA LEU A 199 -14.23 12.01 1.72
C LEU A 199 -13.96 13.04 0.61
N GLY A 200 -14.38 12.76 -0.63
CA GLY A 200 -14.22 13.66 -1.76
C GLY A 200 -14.79 15.08 -1.55
N PRO A 201 -15.98 15.25 -0.93
CA PRO A 201 -16.50 16.59 -0.60
C PRO A 201 -15.59 17.43 0.33
N HIS A 202 -14.62 16.78 0.99
CA HIS A 202 -13.62 17.39 1.86
C HIS A 202 -12.25 17.52 1.21
N ASN A 203 -12.14 17.44 -0.12
CA ASN A 203 -10.90 17.46 -0.88
C ASN A 203 -9.91 16.36 -0.46
N ILE A 204 -10.42 15.21 0.02
CA ILE A 204 -9.61 14.07 0.38
C ILE A 204 -9.72 13.03 -0.73
N ARG A 205 -8.57 12.61 -1.28
CA ARG A 205 -8.51 11.59 -2.31
C ARG A 205 -8.27 10.23 -1.67
N VAL A 206 -8.97 9.20 -2.15
CA VAL A 206 -8.79 7.83 -1.68
C VAL A 206 -8.59 6.93 -2.89
N ASN A 207 -7.39 6.37 -3.03
CA ASN A 207 -7.00 5.54 -4.16
C ASN A 207 -6.36 4.24 -3.67
N ALA A 208 -6.15 3.29 -4.57
CA ALA A 208 -5.39 2.09 -4.28
C ALA A 208 -4.37 1.77 -5.38
N ILE A 209 -3.29 1.11 -4.98
CA ILE A 209 -2.32 0.51 -5.89
C ILE A 209 -2.61 -0.99 -5.94
N ALA A 210 -2.68 -1.56 -7.14
CA ALA A 210 -2.86 -2.98 -7.40
C ALA A 210 -1.62 -3.56 -8.11
N PRO A 211 -0.63 -4.06 -7.36
CA PRO A 211 0.55 -4.69 -7.94
C PRO A 211 0.24 -6.04 -8.56
N SER A 212 1.07 -6.45 -9.52
CA SER A 212 1.30 -7.84 -9.92
C SER A 212 2.46 -8.43 -9.11
N LEU A 213 3.40 -9.11 -9.78
CA LEU A 213 4.60 -9.62 -9.15
C LEU A 213 5.62 -8.48 -8.96
N VAL A 214 6.11 -8.36 -7.75
CA VAL A 214 7.12 -7.39 -7.34
C VAL A 214 8.30 -8.15 -6.76
N GLU A 215 9.51 -7.64 -6.86
CA GLU A 215 10.68 -8.21 -6.17
C GLU A 215 10.44 -8.31 -4.66
N TRP A 216 11.13 -9.25 -4.01
CA TRP A 216 11.02 -9.48 -2.57
C TRP A 216 12.40 -9.67 -1.95
N GLU A 217 12.66 -8.97 -0.87
CA GLU A 217 13.88 -9.19 -0.07
C GLU A 217 13.82 -10.52 0.70
N GLU A 218 12.64 -10.86 1.25
CA GLU A 218 12.38 -12.10 1.99
C GLU A 218 10.92 -12.52 1.85
N PHE A 219 10.65 -13.73 1.37
CA PHE A 219 9.29 -14.27 1.37
C PHE A 219 8.83 -14.60 2.79
N PRO A 220 7.58 -14.27 3.17
CA PRO A 220 7.03 -14.70 4.46
C PRO A 220 7.11 -16.23 4.59
N GLY A 221 7.86 -16.72 5.60
CA GLY A 221 8.02 -18.16 5.86
C GLY A 221 9.26 -18.82 5.24
N GLU A 222 10.11 -18.12 4.51
CA GLU A 222 11.37 -18.68 3.98
C GLU A 222 12.39 -19.03 5.05
N GLU A 223 12.37 -18.39 6.21
CA GLU A 223 13.23 -18.76 7.34
C GLU A 223 13.08 -20.24 7.71
N ASN A 224 11.86 -20.77 7.64
CA ASN A 224 11.56 -22.18 7.85
C ASN A 224 11.87 -23.07 6.63
N ARG A 225 11.87 -22.50 5.42
CA ARG A 225 12.14 -23.22 4.17
C ARG A 225 13.64 -23.45 3.97
N LYS A 226 14.48 -22.45 4.29
CA LYS A 226 15.95 -22.59 4.24
C LYS A 226 16.47 -23.61 5.26
N LYS A 227 15.84 -23.74 6.42
CA LYS A 227 16.17 -24.78 7.42
C LYS A 227 15.76 -26.19 6.96
N LYS A 228 14.64 -26.36 6.26
CA LYS A 228 14.20 -27.67 5.72
C LYS A 228 14.99 -28.10 4.49
N ASN A 229 15.47 -27.17 3.66
CA ASN A 229 16.19 -27.51 2.42
C ASN A 229 17.66 -27.95 2.64
N LYS A 230 18.23 -27.80 3.84
CA LYS A 230 19.57 -28.33 4.15
C LYS A 230 19.60 -29.84 4.39
N THR A 231 18.46 -30.51 4.52
CA THR A 231 18.40 -31.93 4.90
C THR A 231 17.73 -32.86 3.89
N VAL A 232 17.23 -32.35 2.76
CA VAL A 232 16.61 -33.22 1.75
C VAL A 232 17.27 -32.97 0.39
N LYS A 233 18.09 -33.96 -0.07
CA LYS A 233 18.43 -34.06 -1.49
C LYS A 233 17.10 -34.24 -2.26
N ARG A 234 16.65 -33.20 -2.98
CA ARG A 234 15.52 -33.32 -3.89
C ARG A 234 15.90 -34.24 -5.05
N GLU A 235 15.32 -35.41 -5.10
CA GLU A 235 15.14 -36.09 -6.38
C GLU A 235 14.41 -35.13 -7.33
N LYS A 236 14.90 -35.01 -8.56
CA LYS A 236 14.27 -34.23 -9.62
C LYS A 236 12.92 -34.88 -9.92
N LYS A 237 11.84 -34.39 -9.29
CA LYS A 237 10.49 -34.74 -9.65
C LYS A 237 10.23 -34.09 -11.01
N GLU A 238 9.87 -34.88 -12.01
CA GLU A 238 9.37 -34.32 -13.26
C GLU A 238 8.17 -33.43 -12.98
N VAL A 239 8.27 -32.17 -13.36
CA VAL A 239 7.19 -31.19 -13.21
C VAL A 239 6.11 -31.55 -14.20
N THR A 240 4.91 -31.85 -13.73
CA THR A 240 3.77 -32.21 -14.60
C THR A 240 3.40 -31.05 -15.52
N GLU A 241 2.74 -31.36 -16.65
CA GLU A 241 2.22 -30.31 -17.57
C GLU A 241 1.25 -29.35 -16.86
N ALA A 242 0.48 -29.83 -15.89
CA ALA A 242 -0.40 -29.00 -15.06
C ALA A 242 0.40 -28.03 -14.17
N GLU A 243 1.48 -28.48 -13.54
CA GLU A 243 2.36 -27.60 -12.73
C GLU A 243 3.13 -26.60 -13.61
N LYS A 244 3.50 -26.96 -14.82
CA LYS A 244 4.08 -26.03 -15.82
C LYS A 244 3.06 -24.99 -16.25
N PHE A 245 1.80 -25.39 -16.51
CA PHE A 245 0.72 -24.49 -16.88
C PHE A 245 0.34 -23.54 -15.74
N GLU A 246 0.31 -24.04 -14.50
CA GLU A 246 0.05 -23.24 -13.30
C GLU A 246 1.20 -22.23 -13.05
N SER A 247 2.46 -22.65 -13.21
CA SER A 247 3.63 -21.77 -13.18
C SER A 247 3.57 -20.72 -14.29
N TRP A 248 3.16 -21.11 -15.49
CA TRP A 248 2.98 -20.18 -16.61
C TRP A 248 1.85 -19.18 -16.33
N LEU A 249 0.72 -19.58 -15.73
CA LEU A 249 -0.39 -18.67 -15.38
C LEU A 249 -0.02 -17.65 -14.29
N THR A 250 0.95 -17.96 -13.44
CA THR A 250 1.34 -17.15 -12.28
C THR A 250 2.73 -16.53 -12.43
N GLY A 251 3.49 -16.95 -13.43
CA GLY A 251 4.88 -16.54 -13.66
C GLY A 251 5.05 -15.16 -14.31
N PRO A 252 6.28 -14.63 -14.27
CA PRO A 252 6.62 -13.37 -14.92
C PRO A 252 6.38 -13.36 -16.43
N GLU A 253 6.40 -14.53 -17.08
CA GLU A 253 6.15 -14.70 -18.51
C GLU A 253 4.76 -14.27 -18.97
N ASN A 254 3.81 -14.16 -18.01
CA ASN A 254 2.47 -13.64 -18.28
C ASN A 254 2.34 -12.13 -18.10
N ILE A 255 3.41 -11.48 -17.70
CA ILE A 255 3.47 -10.04 -17.60
C ILE A 255 3.94 -9.51 -18.96
N PRO A 256 3.17 -8.68 -19.69
CA PRO A 256 3.59 -8.15 -20.99
C PRO A 256 4.96 -7.49 -21.00
N LEU A 257 5.38 -6.83 -19.91
CA LEU A 257 6.73 -6.28 -19.77
C LEU A 257 7.81 -7.36 -19.53
N GLY A 258 7.46 -8.66 -19.37
CA GLY A 258 8.38 -9.79 -19.29
C GLY A 258 9.22 -9.86 -18.02
N ARG A 259 8.87 -9.10 -16.98
CA ARG A 259 9.63 -9.07 -15.71
C ARG A 259 8.75 -8.71 -14.53
N VAL A 260 9.24 -8.99 -13.32
CA VAL A 260 8.68 -8.46 -12.08
C VAL A 260 8.97 -6.97 -11.95
N ALA A 261 8.13 -6.24 -11.22
CA ALA A 261 8.36 -4.85 -10.91
C ALA A 261 9.41 -4.70 -9.80
N THR A 262 10.14 -3.58 -9.83
CA THR A 262 11.02 -3.18 -8.75
C THR A 262 10.25 -2.46 -7.63
N PHE A 263 10.87 -2.33 -6.46
CA PHE A 263 10.30 -1.54 -5.37
C PHE A 263 10.18 -0.06 -5.74
N ASP A 264 11.12 0.49 -6.50
CA ASP A 264 11.10 1.89 -6.93
C ASP A 264 9.93 2.18 -7.87
N GLU A 265 9.57 1.24 -8.76
CA GLU A 265 8.39 1.38 -9.62
C GLU A 265 7.09 1.44 -8.82
N MET A 266 7.02 0.72 -7.69
CA MET A 266 5.90 0.81 -6.75
C MET A 266 5.92 2.16 -6.01
N ALA A 267 7.09 2.60 -5.52
CA ALA A 267 7.25 3.86 -4.81
C ALA A 267 6.86 5.06 -5.68
N ASN A 268 7.24 5.08 -6.96
CA ASN A 268 6.86 6.12 -7.91
C ASN A 268 5.33 6.25 -8.06
N ALA A 269 4.61 5.13 -8.10
CA ALA A 269 3.14 5.14 -8.14
C ALA A 269 2.53 5.72 -6.84
N ALA A 270 3.13 5.42 -5.69
CA ALA A 270 2.69 5.98 -4.41
C ALA A 270 2.95 7.49 -4.33
N VAL A 271 4.11 7.97 -4.75
CA VAL A 271 4.44 9.41 -4.82
C VAL A 271 3.44 10.13 -5.74
N PHE A 272 3.15 9.58 -6.93
CA PHE A 272 2.13 10.14 -7.82
C PHE A 272 0.78 10.26 -7.13
N LEU A 273 0.26 9.21 -6.52
CA LEU A 273 -1.04 9.24 -5.85
C LEU A 273 -1.05 10.10 -4.58
N ALA A 274 0.08 10.28 -3.92
CA ALA A 274 0.22 11.14 -2.75
C ALA A 274 0.24 12.63 -3.13
N SER A 275 0.77 12.97 -4.29
CA SER A 275 1.09 14.34 -4.73
C SER A 275 -0.08 15.05 -5.43
N ASP A 276 0.08 16.35 -5.66
CA ASP A 276 -0.88 17.17 -6.39
C ASP A 276 -0.94 16.84 -7.89
N ALA A 277 0.03 16.09 -8.43
CA ALA A 277 -0.02 15.54 -9.78
C ALA A 277 -1.24 14.62 -10.02
N SER A 278 -1.82 14.08 -8.94
CA SER A 278 -3.04 13.28 -8.97
C SER A 278 -4.26 14.00 -8.34
N SER A 279 -4.27 15.33 -8.31
CA SER A 279 -5.30 16.14 -7.64
C SER A 279 -6.73 15.86 -8.11
N TYR A 280 -6.91 15.40 -9.35
CA TYR A 280 -8.24 15.04 -9.89
C TYR A 280 -8.47 13.53 -9.98
N ILE A 281 -7.68 12.72 -9.23
CA ILE A 281 -7.76 11.26 -9.22
C ILE A 281 -8.19 10.79 -7.84
N THR A 282 -9.40 10.22 -7.75
CA THR A 282 -9.92 9.58 -6.53
C THR A 282 -10.83 8.41 -6.88
N GLY A 283 -10.83 7.37 -6.04
CA GLY A 283 -11.58 6.13 -6.24
C GLY A 283 -10.95 5.17 -7.25
N THR A 284 -9.76 5.48 -7.77
CA THR A 284 -9.07 4.61 -8.72
C THR A 284 -8.39 3.44 -8.02
N ILE A 285 -8.35 2.32 -8.75
CA ILE A 285 -7.46 1.20 -8.44
C ILE A 285 -6.39 1.23 -9.54
N LEU A 286 -5.24 1.82 -9.23
CA LEU A 286 -4.14 1.96 -10.17
C LEU A 286 -3.42 0.61 -10.32
N ASN A 287 -3.56 -0.02 -11.48
CA ASN A 287 -2.79 -1.21 -11.80
C ASN A 287 -1.33 -0.82 -12.05
N VAL A 288 -0.42 -1.38 -11.26
CA VAL A 288 1.03 -1.28 -11.44
C VAL A 288 1.54 -2.72 -11.61
N ASP A 289 1.25 -3.28 -12.77
CA ASP A 289 1.25 -4.72 -12.98
C ASP A 289 1.96 -5.18 -14.27
N GLY A 290 2.63 -4.26 -14.96
CA GLY A 290 3.33 -4.54 -16.21
C GLY A 290 2.41 -4.98 -17.35
N GLY A 291 1.11 -4.66 -17.29
CA GLY A 291 0.10 -5.03 -18.28
C GLY A 291 -0.60 -6.37 -18.00
N TYR A 292 -0.37 -7.00 -16.85
CA TYR A 292 -0.94 -8.30 -16.51
C TYR A 292 -2.49 -8.35 -16.58
N MET A 293 -3.15 -7.23 -16.31
CA MET A 293 -4.62 -7.12 -16.29
C MET A 293 -5.20 -6.57 -17.61
N ALA A 294 -4.36 -6.33 -18.61
CA ALA A 294 -4.79 -5.82 -19.92
C ALA A 294 -5.58 -6.86 -20.74
#